data_b3cb82741903825b969c3fe59ba00a6c
#
_entry.id   b3cb82741903825b969c3fe59ba00a6c
#
_cell.length_a   1.000
_cell.length_b   1.000
_cell.length_c   1.000
_cell.angle_alpha   90.00
_cell.angle_beta   90.00
_cell.angle_gamma   90.00
#
_symmetry.space_group_name_H-M   'P 1'
#
loop_
_entity.id
_entity.type
_entity.pdbx_description
1 polymer ?
#
loop_
_entity_poly.entity_id
_entity_poly.type
_entity_poly.pdbx_seq_one_letter_code
_entity_poly.pdbx_strand_id
1 'polypeptide(L)'
;MKLYFAGPLFSGPERSWNAEVAAALRAAGHEVFLPQEQEPGRDAAGIFAGDVGGIDWADCLVAMMDGSDPDSGTAWEVGYAFGKKPIVLVRTDHRVVGQSGYNAMLTESATIRIDLPNASAPEVTGAILDALERLRA
;
A
#
# COMPACT_ATOMS: atom_id res chain seq x y z
N MET A 1 3.11 -3.43 14.48
CA MET A 1 2.71 -2.10 13.98
C MET A 1 1.32 -2.20 13.38
N LYS A 2 0.59 -1.11 13.40
CA LYS A 2 -0.68 -0.94 12.67
C LYS A 2 -0.37 -0.44 11.26
N LEU A 3 -0.83 -1.15 10.25
CA LEU A 3 -0.55 -0.86 8.85
C LEU A 3 -1.85 -0.54 8.10
N TYR A 4 -1.83 0.51 7.29
CA TYR A 4 -2.84 0.73 6.26
C TYR A 4 -2.29 0.20 4.94
N PHE A 5 -2.99 -0.74 4.31
CA PHE A 5 -2.56 -1.33 3.05
C PHE A 5 -3.37 -0.71 1.90
N ALA A 6 -2.76 0.25 1.22
CA ALA A 6 -3.34 0.94 0.07
C ALA A 6 -3.00 0.21 -1.23
N GLY A 7 -3.96 0.13 -2.13
CA GLY A 7 -3.73 -0.47 -3.44
C GLY A 7 -5.02 -0.60 -4.24
N PRO A 8 -4.93 -0.83 -5.54
CA PRO A 8 -6.11 -1.09 -6.37
C PRO A 8 -6.82 -2.36 -5.90
N LEU A 9 -8.15 -2.33 -5.92
CA LEU A 9 -9.01 -3.42 -5.43
C LEU A 9 -10.21 -3.67 -6.37
N PHE A 10 -10.03 -3.37 -7.66
CA PHE A 10 -11.11 -3.33 -8.64
C PHE A 10 -11.23 -4.60 -9.47
N SER A 11 -10.27 -5.50 -9.39
CA SER A 11 -10.27 -6.78 -10.09
C SER A 11 -10.02 -7.96 -9.15
N GLY A 12 -10.38 -9.16 -9.59
CA GLY A 12 -10.13 -10.38 -8.84
C GLY A 12 -8.64 -10.56 -8.49
N PRO A 13 -7.72 -10.44 -9.45
CA PRO A 13 -6.28 -10.54 -9.19
C PRO A 13 -5.77 -9.51 -8.18
N GLU A 14 -6.20 -8.25 -8.27
CA GLU A 14 -5.81 -7.21 -7.32
C GLU A 14 -6.27 -7.53 -5.90
N ARG A 15 -7.53 -7.91 -5.75
CA ARG A 15 -8.11 -8.27 -4.46
C ARG A 15 -7.43 -9.50 -3.84
N SER A 16 -7.15 -10.52 -4.65
CA SER A 16 -6.45 -11.74 -4.19
C SER A 16 -5.02 -11.44 -3.74
N TRP A 17 -4.30 -10.62 -4.50
CA TRP A 17 -2.95 -10.17 -4.14
C TRP A 17 -2.94 -9.42 -2.82
N ASN A 18 -3.82 -8.43 -2.68
CA ASN A 18 -3.93 -7.65 -1.45
C ASN A 18 -4.24 -8.53 -0.24
N ALA A 19 -5.18 -9.47 -0.38
CA ALA A 19 -5.56 -10.38 0.68
C ALA A 19 -4.40 -11.30 1.10
N GLU A 20 -3.63 -11.82 0.15
CA GLU A 20 -2.49 -12.69 0.42
C GLU A 20 -1.38 -11.95 1.17
N VAL A 21 -1.00 -10.77 0.70
CA VAL A 21 0.03 -9.96 1.36
C VAL A 21 -0.44 -9.52 2.75
N ALA A 22 -1.67 -9.06 2.89
CA ALA A 22 -2.22 -8.65 4.19
C ALA A 22 -2.25 -9.81 5.20
N ALA A 23 -2.65 -11.01 4.76
CA ALA A 23 -2.66 -12.21 5.61
C ALA A 23 -1.26 -12.56 6.10
N ALA A 24 -0.24 -12.48 5.23
CA ALA A 24 1.14 -12.76 5.59
C ALA A 24 1.71 -11.72 6.57
N LEU A 25 1.38 -10.44 6.39
CA LEU A 25 1.78 -9.38 7.34
C LEU A 25 1.12 -9.58 8.71
N ARG A 26 -0.14 -10.01 8.74
CA ARG A 26 -0.84 -10.35 9.99
C ARG A 26 -0.21 -11.56 10.68
N ALA A 27 0.16 -12.58 9.92
CA ALA A 27 0.86 -13.76 10.44
C ALA A 27 2.22 -13.40 11.07
N ALA A 28 2.87 -12.34 10.58
CA ALA A 28 4.10 -11.79 11.14
C ALA A 28 3.88 -10.87 12.35
N GLY A 29 2.65 -10.74 12.85
CA GLY A 29 2.32 -9.99 14.07
C GLY A 29 1.94 -8.52 13.86
N HIS A 30 1.63 -8.10 12.64
CA HIS A 30 1.12 -6.77 12.35
C HIS A 30 -0.41 -6.74 12.34
N GLU A 31 -0.98 -5.59 12.67
CA GLU A 31 -2.39 -5.30 12.43
C GLU A 31 -2.51 -4.61 11.07
N VAL A 32 -3.42 -5.07 10.22
CA VAL A 32 -3.56 -4.53 8.86
C VAL A 32 -4.98 -4.09 8.61
N PHE A 33 -5.16 -2.81 8.29
CA PHE A 33 -6.39 -2.29 7.72
C PHE A 33 -6.32 -2.49 6.21
N LEU A 34 -7.23 -3.29 5.66
CA LEU A 34 -7.33 -3.59 4.25
C LEU A 34 -8.68 -3.05 3.73
N PRO A 35 -8.68 -2.01 2.88
CA PRO A 35 -9.92 -1.35 2.44
C PRO A 35 -10.98 -2.28 1.85
N GLN A 36 -10.58 -3.31 1.11
CA GLN A 36 -11.52 -4.27 0.51
C GLN A 36 -12.29 -5.13 1.52
N GLU A 37 -11.88 -5.15 2.78
CA GLU A 37 -12.55 -5.87 3.87
C GLU A 37 -13.64 -5.04 4.55
N GLN A 38 -13.80 -3.78 4.15
CA GLN A 38 -14.86 -2.93 4.66
C GLN A 38 -16.25 -3.45 4.26
N GLU A 39 -17.27 -3.10 5.02
CA GLU A 39 -18.64 -3.53 4.75
C GLU A 39 -19.08 -3.12 3.33
N PRO A 40 -19.67 -4.07 2.57
CA PRO A 40 -20.21 -3.76 1.25
C PRO A 40 -21.41 -2.80 1.34
N GLY A 41 -21.69 -2.09 0.25
CA GLY A 41 -22.88 -1.22 0.14
C GLY A 41 -22.72 0.18 0.73
N ARG A 42 -21.52 0.58 1.15
CA ARG A 42 -21.25 1.96 1.56
C ARG A 42 -21.35 2.90 0.37
N ASP A 43 -21.85 4.11 0.61
CA ASP A 43 -21.75 5.19 -0.35
C ASP A 43 -20.33 5.80 -0.39
N ALA A 44 -20.09 6.72 -1.32
CA ALA A 44 -18.78 7.35 -1.48
C ALA A 44 -18.29 8.04 -0.19
N ALA A 45 -19.17 8.72 0.52
CA ALA A 45 -18.85 9.39 1.78
C ALA A 45 -18.43 8.40 2.87
N GLY A 46 -19.14 7.26 2.97
CA GLY A 46 -18.83 6.19 3.92
C GLY A 46 -17.50 5.50 3.62
N ILE A 47 -17.21 5.23 2.35
CA ILE A 47 -15.92 4.67 1.90
C ILE A 47 -14.79 5.64 2.27
N PHE A 48 -14.93 6.90 1.92
CA PHE A 48 -13.94 7.93 2.21
C PHE A 48 -13.65 8.05 3.72
N ALA A 49 -14.70 8.17 4.54
CA ALA A 49 -14.55 8.29 5.99
C ALA A 49 -13.87 7.05 6.60
N GLY A 50 -14.22 5.85 6.13
CA GLY A 50 -13.62 4.60 6.58
C GLY A 50 -12.14 4.51 6.25
N ASP A 51 -11.76 4.84 5.03
CA ASP A 51 -10.36 4.78 4.58
C ASP A 51 -9.51 5.85 5.27
N VAL A 52 -10.00 7.08 5.39
CA VAL A 52 -9.32 8.14 6.15
C VAL A 52 -9.11 7.73 7.61
N GLY A 53 -10.14 7.18 8.25
CA GLY A 53 -10.04 6.67 9.61
C GLY A 53 -9.01 5.54 9.75
N GLY A 54 -8.93 4.66 8.75
CA GLY A 54 -7.93 3.59 8.68
C GLY A 54 -6.51 4.13 8.54
N ILE A 55 -6.31 5.14 7.70
CA ILE A 55 -5.01 5.80 7.56
C ILE A 55 -4.62 6.49 8.88
N ASP A 56 -5.54 7.21 9.49
CA ASP A 56 -5.26 7.90 10.76
C ASP A 56 -4.91 6.93 11.90
N TRP A 57 -5.56 5.78 11.94
CA TRP A 57 -5.30 4.71 12.91
C TRP A 57 -3.92 4.05 12.74
N ALA A 58 -3.41 3.98 11.50
CA ALA A 58 -2.19 3.25 11.18
C ALA A 58 -0.92 3.99 11.62
N ASP A 59 0.10 3.22 11.98
CA ASP A 59 1.46 3.73 12.26
C ASP A 59 2.25 3.96 10.96
N CYS A 60 1.95 3.20 9.91
CA CYS A 60 2.65 3.23 8.63
C CYS A 60 1.65 2.94 7.49
N LEU A 61 1.84 3.60 6.36
CA LEU A 61 1.11 3.30 5.13
C LEU A 61 2.00 2.47 4.21
N VAL A 62 1.48 1.32 3.76
CA VAL A 62 2.10 0.47 2.72
C VAL A 62 1.22 0.57 1.48
N ALA A 63 1.77 0.99 0.35
CA ALA A 63 0.99 1.22 -0.86
C ALA A 63 1.56 0.51 -2.09
N MET A 64 0.68 -0.20 -2.80
CA MET A 64 1.01 -0.84 -4.07
C MET A 64 0.92 0.18 -5.21
N MET A 65 2.03 0.33 -5.95
CA MET A 65 2.18 1.28 -7.04
C MET A 65 2.06 0.62 -8.42
N ASP A 66 1.51 -0.60 -8.48
CA ASP A 66 1.40 -1.36 -9.73
C ASP A 66 0.36 -0.77 -10.67
N GLY A 67 0.52 -1.08 -11.96
CA GLY A 67 -0.28 -0.56 -13.04
C GLY A 67 0.56 0.30 -13.99
N SER A 68 0.00 0.62 -15.15
CA SER A 68 0.65 1.55 -16.11
C SER A 68 0.81 2.94 -15.50
N ASP A 69 -0.13 3.31 -14.61
CA ASP A 69 -0.08 4.47 -13.73
C ASP A 69 -0.66 4.04 -12.38
N PRO A 70 -0.08 4.46 -11.24
CA PRO A 70 -0.65 4.12 -9.94
C PRO A 70 -2.10 4.57 -9.80
N ASP A 71 -2.91 3.74 -9.14
CA ASP A 71 -4.31 4.03 -8.90
C ASP A 71 -4.52 5.39 -8.24
N SER A 72 -5.47 6.18 -8.75
CA SER A 72 -5.69 7.55 -8.29
C SER A 72 -6.12 7.64 -6.82
N GLY A 73 -6.94 6.70 -6.34
CA GLY A 73 -7.34 6.62 -4.93
C GLY A 73 -6.15 6.29 -4.03
N THR A 74 -5.34 5.33 -4.44
CA THR A 74 -4.11 4.96 -3.74
C THR A 74 -3.13 6.15 -3.69
N ALA A 75 -2.99 6.89 -4.80
CA ALA A 75 -2.16 8.09 -4.85
C ALA A 75 -2.64 9.17 -3.87
N TRP A 76 -3.96 9.38 -3.78
CA TRP A 76 -4.54 10.31 -2.82
C TRP A 76 -4.21 9.93 -1.38
N GLU A 77 -4.33 8.64 -1.05
CA GLU A 77 -4.03 8.10 0.28
C GLU A 77 -2.56 8.29 0.66
N VAL A 78 -1.64 8.07 -0.29
CA VAL A 78 -0.22 8.38 -0.12
C VAL A 78 -0.01 9.86 0.20
N GLY A 79 -0.63 10.76 -0.57
CA GLY A 79 -0.55 12.20 -0.35
C GLY A 79 -1.11 12.61 1.02
N TYR A 80 -2.22 12.00 1.43
CA TYR A 80 -2.81 12.28 2.75
C TYR A 80 -1.89 11.83 3.90
N ALA A 81 -1.19 10.72 3.75
CA ALA A 81 -0.27 10.20 4.75
C ALA A 81 1.06 10.97 4.81
N PHE A 82 1.44 11.65 3.73
CA PHE A 82 2.72 12.35 3.64
C PHE A 82 2.87 13.41 4.75
N GLY A 83 4.02 13.38 5.41
CA GLY A 83 4.32 14.29 6.53
C GLY A 83 3.68 13.90 7.86
N LYS A 84 2.81 12.87 7.89
CA LYS A 84 2.13 12.41 9.10
C LYS A 84 2.68 11.07 9.60
N LYS A 85 3.11 10.21 8.70
CA LYS A 85 3.61 8.87 9.03
C LYS A 85 4.55 8.34 7.95
N PRO A 86 5.36 7.31 8.26
CA PRO A 86 6.17 6.64 7.26
C PRO A 86 5.32 6.02 6.14
N ILE A 87 5.88 6.05 4.93
CA ILE A 87 5.25 5.51 3.73
C ILE A 87 6.22 4.52 3.08
N VAL A 88 5.75 3.28 2.89
CA VAL A 88 6.45 2.24 2.15
C VAL A 88 5.73 2.06 0.81
N LEU A 89 6.38 2.42 -0.29
CA LEU A 89 5.83 2.19 -1.63
C LEU A 89 6.39 0.90 -2.21
N VAL A 90 5.52 0.11 -2.82
CA VAL A 90 5.87 -1.19 -3.40
C VAL A 90 5.46 -1.23 -4.86
N ARG A 91 6.39 -1.56 -5.75
CA ARG A 91 6.09 -1.76 -7.16
C ARG A 91 6.67 -3.09 -7.64
N THR A 92 5.82 -3.92 -8.22
CA THR A 92 6.19 -5.20 -8.85
C THR A 92 5.99 -5.18 -10.37
N ASP A 93 5.32 -4.16 -10.89
CA ASP A 93 5.12 -3.99 -12.33
C ASP A 93 6.48 -3.72 -13.00
N HIS A 94 6.83 -4.54 -14.00
CA HIS A 94 8.12 -4.45 -14.68
C HIS A 94 8.18 -3.32 -15.72
N ARG A 95 7.05 -2.70 -16.05
CA ARG A 95 7.04 -1.59 -17.01
C ARG A 95 7.74 -0.36 -16.41
N VAL A 96 8.63 0.23 -17.19
CA VAL A 96 9.29 1.47 -16.82
C VAL A 96 8.40 2.65 -17.23
N VAL A 97 8.07 3.51 -16.29
CA VAL A 97 7.28 4.71 -16.51
C VAL A 97 8.11 5.93 -16.14
N GLY A 98 8.57 6.67 -17.15
CA GLY A 98 9.42 7.84 -16.94
C GLY A 98 10.83 7.49 -16.43
N GLN A 99 11.61 8.51 -16.08
CA GLN A 99 13.01 8.34 -15.64
C GLN A 99 13.14 7.88 -14.19
N SER A 100 12.13 8.17 -13.34
CA SER A 100 12.12 7.84 -11.91
C SER A 100 11.31 6.57 -11.57
N GLY A 101 10.78 5.88 -12.58
CA GLY A 101 10.01 4.65 -12.43
C GLY A 101 8.51 4.84 -12.48
N TYR A 102 7.96 5.86 -11.86
CA TYR A 102 6.58 6.31 -11.91
C TYR A 102 6.48 7.77 -11.43
N ASN A 103 5.31 8.25 -11.09
CA ASN A 103 5.07 9.66 -10.77
C ASN A 103 5.98 10.18 -9.64
N ALA A 104 6.68 11.29 -9.88
CA ALA A 104 7.64 11.87 -8.94
C ALA A 104 6.99 12.30 -7.60
N MET A 105 5.73 12.75 -7.62
CA MET A 105 5.01 13.11 -6.38
C MET A 105 4.83 11.90 -5.46
N LEU A 106 4.76 10.71 -6.03
CA LEU A 106 4.69 9.46 -5.27
C LEU A 106 6.08 8.98 -4.87
N THR A 107 7.02 8.87 -5.81
CA THR A 107 8.37 8.36 -5.50
C THR A 107 9.07 9.19 -4.42
N GLU A 108 8.92 10.50 -4.45
CA GLU A 108 9.57 11.41 -3.50
C GLU A 108 8.81 11.52 -2.16
N SER A 109 7.56 11.06 -2.08
CA SER A 109 6.83 10.99 -0.81
C SER A 109 7.17 9.74 0.01
N ALA A 110 7.86 8.77 -0.58
CA ALA A 110 8.20 7.52 0.09
C ALA A 110 9.26 7.69 1.17
N THR A 111 9.04 7.07 2.33
CA THR A 111 10.11 6.85 3.31
C THR A 111 11.01 5.71 2.86
N ILE A 112 10.42 4.63 2.34
CA ILE A 112 11.13 3.50 1.74
C ILE A 112 10.44 3.11 0.44
N ARG A 113 11.22 2.88 -0.61
CA ARG A 113 10.75 2.32 -1.87
C ARG A 113 11.22 0.88 -2.01
N ILE A 114 10.30 0.04 -2.47
CA ILE A 114 10.55 -1.37 -2.80
C ILE A 114 10.21 -1.54 -4.28
N ASP A 115 11.22 -1.76 -5.11
CA ASP A 115 11.05 -2.01 -6.54
C ASP A 115 11.52 -3.44 -6.81
N LEU A 116 10.58 -4.36 -6.99
CA LEU A 116 10.82 -5.79 -7.20
C LEU A 116 10.04 -6.29 -8.42
N PRO A 117 10.52 -6.00 -9.65
CA PRO A 117 9.81 -6.41 -10.87
C PRO A 117 9.50 -7.90 -10.89
N ASN A 118 8.24 -8.23 -11.17
CA ASN A 118 7.72 -9.60 -11.25
C ASN A 118 7.82 -10.42 -9.95
N ALA A 119 7.98 -9.79 -8.80
CA ALA A 119 8.05 -10.49 -7.53
C ALA A 119 6.73 -11.19 -7.16
N SER A 120 6.85 -12.30 -6.45
CA SER A 120 5.71 -13.01 -5.85
C SER A 120 5.21 -12.31 -4.58
N ALA A 121 4.01 -12.66 -4.13
CA ALA A 121 3.48 -12.13 -2.86
C ALA A 121 4.37 -12.46 -1.65
N PRO A 122 4.93 -13.69 -1.50
CA PRO A 122 5.91 -13.95 -0.44
C PRO A 122 7.17 -13.09 -0.50
N GLU A 123 7.72 -12.85 -1.69
CA GLU A 123 8.89 -11.97 -1.87
C GLU A 123 8.58 -10.53 -1.47
N VAL A 124 7.43 -10.03 -1.90
CA VAL A 124 6.96 -8.69 -1.53
C VAL A 124 6.74 -8.58 -0.02
N THR A 125 6.10 -9.57 0.58
CA THR A 125 5.88 -9.59 2.04
C THR A 125 7.21 -9.53 2.79
N GLY A 126 8.20 -10.33 2.38
CA GLY A 126 9.53 -10.31 2.98
C GLY A 126 10.18 -8.92 2.91
N ALA A 127 10.12 -8.28 1.74
CA ALA A 127 10.68 -6.95 1.55
C ALA A 127 9.94 -5.87 2.38
N ILE A 128 8.62 -5.99 2.53
CA ILE A 128 7.85 -5.10 3.40
C ILE A 128 8.27 -5.30 4.86
N LEU A 129 8.40 -6.52 5.33
CA LEU A 129 8.82 -6.81 6.70
C LEU A 129 10.21 -6.23 7.00
N ASP A 130 11.16 -6.40 6.08
CA ASP A 130 12.50 -5.79 6.20
C ASP A 130 12.43 -4.26 6.26
N ALA A 131 11.56 -3.64 5.45
CA ALA A 131 11.35 -2.20 5.48
C ALA A 131 10.77 -1.74 6.83
N LEU A 132 9.79 -2.47 7.36
CA LEU A 132 9.20 -2.15 8.67
C LEU A 132 10.19 -2.28 9.82
N GLU A 133 11.09 -3.26 9.78
CA GLU A 133 12.18 -3.38 10.77
C GLU A 133 13.13 -2.16 10.70
N ARG A 134 13.47 -1.70 9.50
CA ARG A 134 14.31 -0.51 9.31
C ARG A 134 13.63 0.76 9.85
N LEU A 135 12.31 0.86 9.77
CA LEU A 135 11.56 2.01 10.33
C LEU A 135 11.55 2.02 11.87
N ARG A 136 11.72 0.87 12.49
CA ARG A 136 11.79 0.74 13.96
C ARG A 136 13.18 1.03 14.53
N ALA A 137 14.18 0.81 13.73
CA ALA A 137 15.56 1.09 14.09
C ALA A 137 15.85 2.60 14.02
#